data_532d0172d953d6b2b488eabce49eddda
#
_entry.id   532d0172d953d6b2b488eabce49eddda
#
_cell.length_a   1.000
_cell.length_b   1.000
_cell.length_c   1.000
_cell.angle_alpha   90.00
_cell.angle_beta   90.00
_cell.angle_gamma   90.00
#
_symmetry.space_group_name_H-M   'P 1'
#
loop_
_entity.id
_entity.type
_entity.pdbx_description
1 polymer ?
#
loop_
_entity_poly.entity_id
_entity_poly.type
_entity_poly.pdbx_seq_one_letter_code
_entity_poly.pdbx_strand_id
1 'polypeptide(L)'
;PQDRSSAASDVYKRQSKMSAMGIPTIGVVHGSSTAGGAYQTGLSDYIIVVKERSKIFLAGPPLLRASLGEIATDEEIGGADLHFAVSGLAEYMANDDAHAIEIARDVMKNIGWNNDFISTQKSEYDEPVYSPDELTGVVPVDYKTPYDCREVIARIVDGSDFLEFKEGWGKTLITGHATIQGYKVGILGNNGPIFSESANKATQFIQICSQSNTPLIFLQNITGFMVGTKEEAKGMIRHGSKMIQAVTNCTVPKITLRIGASFGAGEYGMAGRSYDPRFLFSWPNAKMSVMGGEQAARTMAQVALEGAERKGQDPKKIYGENLEMLEGMKQKI
;
A
#
# COMPACT_ATOMS: atom_id res chain seq x y z
N PRO A 1 -21.08 25.80 -26.95
CA PRO A 1 -19.85 25.42 -26.19
C PRO A 1 -20.12 25.31 -24.69
N GLN A 2 -20.99 26.17 -24.12
CA GLN A 2 -21.32 26.13 -22.67
C GLN A 2 -22.06 24.87 -22.24
N ASP A 3 -23.00 24.36 -23.05
CA ASP A 3 -23.75 23.14 -22.72
C ASP A 3 -22.89 21.87 -22.65
N ARG A 4 -21.86 21.75 -23.46
CA ARG A 4 -20.97 20.59 -23.42
C ARG A 4 -20.05 20.58 -22.18
N SER A 5 -19.64 21.76 -21.74
CA SER A 5 -18.82 21.89 -20.51
C SER A 5 -19.65 21.59 -19.26
N SER A 6 -20.92 22.02 -19.20
CA SER A 6 -21.82 21.70 -18.09
C SER A 6 -22.17 20.20 -18.04
N ALA A 7 -22.43 19.58 -19.19
CA ALA A 7 -22.71 18.14 -19.27
C ALA A 7 -21.52 17.30 -18.79
N ALA A 8 -20.28 17.64 -19.16
CA ALA A 8 -19.08 16.96 -18.67
C ALA A 8 -18.94 17.12 -17.15
N SER A 9 -19.15 18.32 -16.61
CA SER A 9 -19.11 18.56 -15.16
C SER A 9 -20.16 17.75 -14.40
N ASP A 10 -21.35 17.56 -14.98
CA ASP A 10 -22.40 16.74 -14.38
C ASP A 10 -22.02 15.24 -14.37
N VAL A 11 -21.35 14.74 -15.42
CA VAL A 11 -20.87 13.36 -15.46
C VAL A 11 -19.85 13.10 -14.33
N TYR A 12 -18.84 13.96 -14.18
CA TYR A 12 -17.82 13.82 -13.12
C TYR A 12 -18.43 13.92 -11.72
N LYS A 13 -19.36 14.84 -11.52
CA LYS A 13 -20.11 14.99 -10.27
C LYS A 13 -20.91 13.73 -9.93
N ARG A 14 -21.58 13.13 -10.91
CA ARG A 14 -22.34 11.89 -10.71
C ARG A 14 -21.44 10.72 -10.41
N GLN A 15 -20.34 10.55 -11.14
CA GLN A 15 -19.35 9.50 -10.91
C GLN A 15 -18.80 9.58 -9.48
N SER A 16 -18.36 10.76 -9.03
CA SER A 16 -17.88 10.96 -7.67
C SER A 16 -18.94 10.68 -6.61
N LYS A 17 -20.22 11.01 -6.90
CA LYS A 17 -21.33 10.69 -5.98
C LYS A 17 -21.62 9.20 -5.93
N MET A 18 -21.52 8.48 -7.05
CA MET A 18 -21.68 7.02 -7.08
C MET A 18 -20.62 6.35 -6.20
N SER A 19 -19.36 6.73 -6.35
CA SER A 19 -18.27 6.24 -5.52
C SER A 19 -18.53 6.53 -4.03
N ALA A 20 -18.91 7.76 -3.68
CA ALA A 20 -19.24 8.14 -2.30
C ALA A 20 -20.44 7.38 -1.70
N MET A 21 -21.33 6.84 -2.55
CA MET A 21 -22.46 5.99 -2.14
C MET A 21 -22.09 4.50 -2.06
N GLY A 22 -20.79 4.15 -2.23
CA GLY A 22 -20.32 2.77 -2.24
C GLY A 22 -20.63 2.02 -3.54
N ILE A 23 -21.01 2.70 -4.62
CA ILE A 23 -21.22 2.10 -5.94
C ILE A 23 -19.88 2.14 -6.68
N PRO A 24 -19.21 1.00 -6.89
CA PRO A 24 -17.89 0.98 -7.49
C PRO A 24 -17.92 1.40 -8.95
N THR A 25 -16.90 2.15 -9.34
CA THR A 25 -16.69 2.58 -10.72
C THR A 25 -15.38 2.01 -11.24
N ILE A 26 -15.44 1.31 -12.39
CA ILE A 26 -14.28 0.69 -13.02
C ILE A 26 -14.05 1.36 -14.37
N GLY A 27 -12.90 2.00 -14.53
CA GLY A 27 -12.47 2.61 -15.79
C GLY A 27 -11.55 1.68 -16.56
N VAL A 28 -11.97 1.20 -17.73
CA VAL A 28 -11.12 0.44 -18.64
C VAL A 28 -10.70 1.35 -19.80
N VAL A 29 -9.41 1.62 -19.89
CA VAL A 29 -8.87 2.56 -20.89
C VAL A 29 -8.28 1.79 -22.05
N HIS A 30 -9.00 1.75 -23.19
CA HIS A 30 -8.58 1.03 -24.41
C HIS A 30 -7.80 1.93 -25.40
N GLY A 31 -7.75 3.20 -25.20
CA GLY A 31 -7.13 4.18 -26.10
C GLY A 31 -6.79 5.46 -25.40
N SER A 32 -6.92 6.60 -26.11
CA SER A 32 -6.57 7.90 -25.57
C SER A 32 -7.68 8.50 -24.71
N SER A 33 -7.34 8.88 -23.49
CA SER A 33 -8.18 9.58 -22.53
C SER A 33 -7.53 10.91 -22.18
N THR A 34 -7.95 11.99 -22.87
CA THR A 34 -7.28 13.29 -22.84
C THR A 34 -8.10 14.36 -22.15
N ALA A 35 -7.44 15.35 -21.56
CA ALA A 35 -8.04 16.51 -20.91
C ALA A 35 -9.13 16.12 -19.89
N GLY A 36 -10.38 16.48 -20.13
CA GLY A 36 -11.51 16.08 -19.27
C GLY A 36 -11.70 14.57 -19.17
N GLY A 37 -11.43 13.81 -20.23
CA GLY A 37 -11.46 12.34 -20.22
C GLY A 37 -10.46 11.76 -19.22
N ALA A 38 -9.27 12.34 -19.10
CA ALA A 38 -8.29 11.92 -18.12
C ALA A 38 -8.82 12.04 -16.67
N TYR A 39 -9.57 13.08 -16.37
CA TYR A 39 -10.22 13.22 -15.06
C TYR A 39 -11.36 12.23 -14.85
N GLN A 40 -12.14 11.91 -15.89
CA GLN A 40 -13.14 10.85 -15.80
C GLN A 40 -12.50 9.50 -15.46
N THR A 41 -11.37 9.19 -16.10
CA THR A 41 -10.57 8.01 -15.74
C THR A 41 -10.08 8.11 -14.29
N GLY A 42 -9.43 9.20 -13.92
CA GLY A 42 -8.86 9.39 -12.58
C GLY A 42 -9.87 9.44 -11.44
N LEU A 43 -11.15 9.63 -11.73
CA LEU A 43 -12.24 9.59 -10.74
C LEU A 43 -12.82 8.17 -10.55
N SER A 44 -12.38 7.19 -11.32
CA SER A 44 -12.78 5.81 -11.14
C SER A 44 -12.12 5.20 -9.90
N ASP A 45 -12.83 4.32 -9.20
CA ASP A 45 -12.31 3.63 -8.03
C ASP A 45 -11.25 2.59 -8.41
N TYR A 46 -11.39 2.01 -9.62
CA TYR A 46 -10.44 1.08 -10.21
C TYR A 46 -10.17 1.47 -11.66
N ILE A 47 -8.89 1.53 -12.03
CA ILE A 47 -8.45 1.90 -13.37
C ILE A 47 -7.61 0.76 -13.95
N ILE A 48 -8.02 0.28 -15.11
CA ILE A 48 -7.34 -0.76 -15.87
C ILE A 48 -6.80 -0.12 -17.15
N VAL A 49 -5.50 -0.19 -17.34
CA VAL A 49 -4.83 0.28 -18.56
C VAL A 49 -4.43 -0.89 -19.43
N VAL A 50 -4.47 -0.70 -20.74
CA VAL A 50 -4.04 -1.69 -21.75
C VAL A 50 -2.66 -1.28 -22.25
N LYS A 51 -1.71 -2.19 -22.13
CA LYS A 51 -0.32 -2.00 -22.54
C LYS A 51 -0.24 -1.49 -23.99
N GLU A 52 0.63 -0.50 -24.22
CA GLU A 52 0.88 0.14 -25.52
C GLU A 52 -0.33 0.87 -26.15
N ARG A 53 -1.56 0.72 -25.61
CA ARG A 53 -2.77 1.33 -26.14
C ARG A 53 -3.27 2.51 -25.30
N SER A 54 -3.27 2.36 -23.97
CA SER A 54 -3.79 3.39 -23.08
C SER A 54 -2.89 4.62 -23.07
N LYS A 55 -3.50 5.77 -23.29
CA LYS A 55 -2.85 7.08 -23.20
C LYS A 55 -3.71 7.97 -22.31
N ILE A 56 -3.21 8.39 -21.16
CA ILE A 56 -3.94 9.23 -20.22
C ILE A 56 -3.11 10.46 -19.92
N PHE A 57 -3.53 11.63 -20.38
CA PHE A 57 -2.80 12.89 -20.13
C PHE A 57 -3.73 14.09 -20.22
N LEU A 58 -3.38 15.19 -19.57
CA LEU A 58 -4.14 16.45 -19.64
C LEU A 58 -3.92 17.16 -20.97
N ALA A 59 -2.71 17.10 -21.50
CA ALA A 59 -2.32 17.71 -22.77
C ALA A 59 -1.47 16.72 -23.57
N GLY A 60 -1.87 16.44 -24.81
CA GLY A 60 -1.11 15.59 -25.71
C GLY A 60 0.13 16.28 -26.27
N PRO A 61 1.05 15.55 -26.97
CA PRO A 61 2.31 16.07 -27.46
C PRO A 61 2.22 17.38 -28.28
N PRO A 62 1.23 17.58 -29.16
CA PRO A 62 1.11 18.83 -29.90
C PRO A 62 0.87 20.05 -29.00
N LEU A 63 0.01 19.90 -27.98
CA LEU A 63 -0.30 20.99 -27.06
C LEU A 63 0.87 21.23 -26.09
N LEU A 64 1.53 20.18 -25.65
CA LEU A 64 2.74 20.25 -24.82
C LEU A 64 3.84 21.05 -25.53
N ARG A 65 4.10 20.72 -26.80
CA ARG A 65 5.07 21.44 -27.63
C ARG A 65 4.70 22.90 -27.83
N ALA A 66 3.42 23.19 -28.07
CA ALA A 66 2.96 24.56 -28.29
C ALA A 66 3.01 25.42 -27.03
N SER A 67 2.74 24.84 -25.85
CA SER A 67 2.66 25.58 -24.58
C SER A 67 3.99 25.69 -23.84
N LEU A 68 4.83 24.66 -23.89
CA LEU A 68 6.08 24.57 -23.11
C LEU A 68 7.34 24.41 -23.98
N GLY A 69 7.19 24.19 -25.29
CA GLY A 69 8.31 23.87 -26.17
C GLY A 69 8.87 22.46 -25.97
N GLU A 70 8.26 21.66 -25.10
CA GLU A 70 8.69 20.30 -24.77
C GLU A 70 8.30 19.32 -25.87
N ILE A 71 9.22 18.44 -26.25
CA ILE A 71 8.98 17.36 -27.22
C ILE A 71 8.99 16.04 -26.47
N ALA A 72 7.85 15.36 -26.46
CA ALA A 72 7.67 14.05 -25.85
C ALA A 72 6.69 13.22 -26.66
N THR A 73 6.76 11.91 -26.53
CA THR A 73 5.82 10.95 -27.14
C THR A 73 4.59 10.76 -26.25
N ASP A 74 3.52 10.22 -26.83
CA ASP A 74 2.31 9.85 -26.07
C ASP A 74 2.64 8.87 -24.93
N GLU A 75 3.56 7.93 -25.16
CA GLU A 75 3.99 6.95 -24.14
C GLU A 75 4.72 7.62 -22.98
N GLU A 76 5.61 8.56 -23.26
CA GLU A 76 6.39 9.25 -22.22
C GLU A 76 5.54 10.11 -21.30
N ILE A 77 4.47 10.71 -21.81
CA ILE A 77 3.63 11.63 -21.02
C ILE A 77 2.37 10.98 -20.44
N GLY A 78 1.96 9.81 -20.95
CA GLY A 78 0.71 9.22 -20.50
C GLY A 78 0.50 7.76 -20.87
N GLY A 79 1.56 7.02 -21.15
CA GLY A 79 1.50 5.60 -21.49
C GLY A 79 1.08 4.71 -20.31
N ALA A 80 0.67 3.50 -20.62
CA ALA A 80 0.25 2.52 -19.62
C ALA A 80 1.32 2.24 -18.56
N ASP A 81 2.57 2.04 -18.96
CA ASP A 81 3.69 1.77 -18.06
C ASP A 81 3.96 2.93 -17.10
N LEU A 82 3.87 4.18 -17.60
CA LEU A 82 4.00 5.37 -16.75
C LEU A 82 2.96 5.37 -15.64
N HIS A 83 1.71 5.13 -15.98
CA HIS A 83 0.61 5.19 -15.02
C HIS A 83 0.55 4.01 -14.07
N PHE A 84 0.99 2.85 -14.51
CA PHE A 84 1.05 1.65 -13.68
C PHE A 84 2.24 1.63 -12.71
N ALA A 85 3.44 2.02 -13.16
CA ALA A 85 4.66 1.83 -12.38
C ALA A 85 5.25 3.11 -11.77
N VAL A 86 4.93 4.30 -12.32
CA VAL A 86 5.55 5.56 -11.90
C VAL A 86 4.56 6.50 -11.23
N SER A 87 3.46 6.85 -11.88
CA SER A 87 2.48 7.78 -11.32
C SER A 87 1.52 7.12 -10.31
N GLY A 88 1.34 5.79 -10.40
CA GLY A 88 0.42 5.04 -9.56
C GLY A 88 -1.05 5.37 -9.83
N LEU A 89 -1.38 5.92 -11.00
CA LEU A 89 -2.77 6.19 -11.38
C LEU A 89 -3.54 4.89 -11.61
N ALA A 90 -2.96 3.94 -12.36
CA ALA A 90 -3.62 2.69 -12.72
C ALA A 90 -3.44 1.61 -11.65
N GLU A 91 -4.51 0.90 -11.34
CA GLU A 91 -4.51 -0.26 -10.44
C GLU A 91 -4.03 -1.51 -11.14
N TYR A 92 -4.43 -1.69 -12.39
CA TYR A 92 -4.15 -2.91 -13.16
C TYR A 92 -3.66 -2.59 -14.56
N MET A 93 -2.79 -3.46 -15.09
CA MET A 93 -2.32 -3.40 -16.47
C MET A 93 -2.65 -4.68 -17.20
N ALA A 94 -3.40 -4.56 -18.30
CA ALA A 94 -3.78 -5.64 -19.17
C ALA A 94 -2.85 -5.74 -20.39
N ASN A 95 -2.66 -6.93 -20.92
CA ASN A 95 -1.88 -7.15 -22.13
C ASN A 95 -2.64 -6.72 -23.40
N ASP A 96 -3.96 -6.90 -23.38
CA ASP A 96 -4.87 -6.56 -24.48
C ASP A 96 -6.28 -6.24 -23.95
N ASP A 97 -7.19 -5.94 -24.87
CA ASP A 97 -8.57 -5.55 -24.55
C ASP A 97 -9.38 -6.70 -23.90
N ALA A 98 -9.14 -7.95 -24.31
CA ALA A 98 -9.82 -9.11 -23.74
C ALA A 98 -9.38 -9.32 -22.29
N HIS A 99 -8.08 -9.30 -22.05
CA HIS A 99 -7.52 -9.38 -20.70
C HIS A 99 -7.99 -8.22 -19.80
N ALA A 100 -8.17 -7.01 -20.34
CA ALA A 100 -8.71 -5.89 -19.56
C ALA A 100 -10.15 -6.14 -19.08
N ILE A 101 -10.98 -6.78 -19.89
CA ILE A 101 -12.34 -7.17 -19.50
C ILE A 101 -12.32 -8.31 -18.47
N GLU A 102 -11.41 -9.26 -18.61
CA GLU A 102 -11.20 -10.33 -17.61
C GLU A 102 -10.84 -9.72 -16.23
N ILE A 103 -9.85 -8.81 -16.18
CA ILE A 103 -9.49 -8.10 -14.95
C ILE A 103 -10.69 -7.33 -14.38
N ALA A 104 -11.48 -6.62 -15.21
CA ALA A 104 -12.66 -5.91 -14.73
C ALA A 104 -13.69 -6.85 -14.09
N ARG A 105 -13.88 -8.05 -14.64
CA ARG A 105 -14.75 -9.08 -14.06
C ARG A 105 -14.19 -9.63 -12.75
N ASP A 106 -12.87 -9.83 -12.67
CA ASP A 106 -12.22 -10.29 -11.45
C ASP A 106 -12.30 -9.22 -10.34
N VAL A 107 -12.14 -7.95 -10.67
CA VAL A 107 -12.39 -6.85 -9.71
C VAL A 107 -13.83 -6.96 -9.19
N MET A 108 -14.83 -7.05 -10.05
CA MET A 108 -16.24 -7.16 -9.64
C MET A 108 -16.53 -8.43 -8.83
N LYS A 109 -15.86 -9.53 -9.12
CA LYS A 109 -15.97 -10.79 -8.37
C LYS A 109 -15.43 -10.63 -6.95
N ASN A 110 -14.31 -9.91 -6.79
CA ASN A 110 -13.55 -9.84 -5.54
C ASN A 110 -14.00 -8.71 -4.60
N ILE A 111 -14.53 -7.58 -5.13
CA ILE A 111 -15.05 -6.53 -4.26
C ILE A 111 -16.33 -6.94 -3.54
N GLY A 112 -16.51 -6.45 -2.31
CA GLY A 112 -17.67 -6.77 -1.47
C GLY A 112 -18.94 -6.00 -1.82
N TRP A 113 -19.06 -5.42 -3.01
CA TRP A 113 -20.18 -4.57 -3.39
C TRP A 113 -21.51 -5.31 -3.29
N ASN A 114 -22.52 -4.65 -2.75
CA ASN A 114 -23.88 -5.18 -2.56
C ASN A 114 -23.98 -6.39 -1.62
N ASN A 115 -22.93 -6.68 -0.87
CA ASN A 115 -23.01 -7.65 0.22
C ASN A 115 -23.46 -6.93 1.49
N ASP A 116 -24.56 -7.40 2.11
CA ASP A 116 -24.83 -7.07 3.48
C ASP A 116 -23.61 -7.48 4.33
N PHE A 117 -23.23 -6.64 5.27
CA PHE A 117 -22.03 -6.75 6.12
C PHE A 117 -21.85 -8.13 6.79
N ILE A 118 -22.89 -8.90 6.81
CA ILE A 118 -22.96 -10.22 7.43
C ILE A 118 -23.64 -11.16 6.44
N SER A 119 -22.99 -11.45 5.32
CA SER A 119 -23.32 -12.66 4.62
C SER A 119 -22.83 -13.81 5.49
N THR A 120 -23.75 -14.35 6.29
CA THR A 120 -23.54 -15.60 7.05
C THR A 120 -23.52 -16.82 6.12
N GLN A 121 -23.78 -16.62 4.82
CA GLN A 121 -23.64 -17.66 3.84
C GLN A 121 -22.17 -17.82 3.45
N LYS A 122 -21.57 -18.84 4.02
CA LYS A 122 -20.29 -19.38 3.61
C LYS A 122 -20.42 -19.86 2.18
N SER A 123 -19.76 -19.20 1.22
CA SER A 123 -19.62 -19.78 -0.11
C SER A 123 -18.75 -21.04 -0.02
N GLU A 124 -18.95 -22.00 -0.93
CA GLU A 124 -17.96 -23.06 -1.13
C GLU A 124 -16.60 -22.41 -1.42
N TYR A 125 -15.55 -22.95 -0.85
CA TYR A 125 -14.20 -22.44 -1.03
C TYR A 125 -13.21 -23.59 -1.25
N ASP A 126 -12.16 -23.29 -1.96
CA ASP A 126 -11.05 -24.21 -2.19
C ASP A 126 -9.95 -23.96 -1.14
N GLU A 127 -9.36 -25.05 -0.63
CA GLU A 127 -8.19 -24.92 0.24
C GLU A 127 -7.03 -24.24 -0.54
N PRO A 128 -6.11 -23.53 0.15
CA PRO A 128 -4.92 -23.00 -0.50
C PRO A 128 -4.16 -24.08 -1.28
N VAL A 129 -3.67 -23.74 -2.46
CA VAL A 129 -2.85 -24.63 -3.29
C VAL A 129 -1.55 -24.99 -2.58
N TYR A 130 -0.98 -24.03 -1.83
CA TYR A 130 0.21 -24.20 -1.01
C TYR A 130 -0.18 -24.50 0.44
N SER A 131 0.44 -25.53 1.03
CA SER A 131 0.10 -25.96 2.39
C SER A 131 0.40 -24.86 3.43
N PRO A 132 -0.53 -24.55 4.34
CA PRO A 132 -0.26 -23.67 5.48
C PRO A 132 0.85 -24.18 6.40
N ASP A 133 1.14 -25.48 6.43
CA ASP A 133 2.21 -26.06 7.24
C ASP A 133 3.60 -25.57 6.80
N GLU A 134 3.76 -25.16 5.54
CA GLU A 134 5.00 -24.60 5.00
C GLU A 134 5.33 -23.21 5.57
N LEU A 135 4.36 -22.51 6.21
CA LEU A 135 4.59 -21.18 6.79
C LEU A 135 5.74 -21.15 7.78
N THR A 136 6.01 -22.26 8.47
CA THR A 136 7.15 -22.38 9.38
C THR A 136 8.51 -22.29 8.68
N GLY A 137 8.57 -22.62 7.38
CA GLY A 137 9.77 -22.50 6.54
C GLY A 137 9.81 -21.23 5.68
N VAL A 138 8.66 -20.61 5.43
CA VAL A 138 8.53 -19.40 4.59
C VAL A 138 8.99 -18.16 5.36
N VAL A 139 8.59 -18.02 6.62
CA VAL A 139 8.91 -16.84 7.41
C VAL A 139 10.17 -17.06 8.22
N PRO A 140 11.23 -16.28 7.95
CA PRO A 140 12.50 -16.41 8.67
C PRO A 140 12.34 -16.11 10.17
N VAL A 141 13.12 -16.82 10.99
CA VAL A 141 13.22 -16.56 12.43
C VAL A 141 13.86 -15.19 12.69
N ASP A 142 14.86 -14.82 11.88
CA ASP A 142 15.47 -13.49 11.92
C ASP A 142 14.65 -12.52 11.07
N TYR A 143 14.00 -11.58 11.72
CA TYR A 143 13.18 -10.54 11.08
C TYR A 143 13.95 -9.64 10.10
N LYS A 144 15.28 -9.66 10.13
CA LYS A 144 16.14 -8.92 9.19
C LYS A 144 16.27 -9.61 7.83
N THR A 145 15.99 -10.89 7.78
CA THR A 145 15.99 -11.65 6.53
C THR A 145 14.75 -11.32 5.72
N PRO A 146 14.89 -10.71 4.54
CA PRO A 146 13.72 -10.37 3.73
C PRO A 146 13.08 -11.62 3.14
N TYR A 147 11.76 -11.59 3.03
CA TYR A 147 10.96 -12.58 2.31
C TYR A 147 9.77 -11.87 1.64
N ASP A 148 9.16 -12.50 0.65
CA ASP A 148 7.98 -11.93 -0.01
C ASP A 148 6.72 -12.30 0.78
N CYS A 149 5.97 -11.28 1.19
CA CYS A 149 4.70 -11.45 1.92
C CYS A 149 3.65 -12.20 1.08
N ARG A 150 3.76 -12.21 -0.26
CA ARG A 150 2.90 -13.00 -1.14
C ARG A 150 2.98 -14.49 -0.85
N GLU A 151 4.14 -14.97 -0.40
CA GLU A 151 4.32 -16.37 0.02
C GLU A 151 3.44 -16.72 1.23
N VAL A 152 3.25 -15.78 2.16
CA VAL A 152 2.32 -15.95 3.26
C VAL A 152 0.89 -15.90 2.75
N ILE A 153 0.56 -14.92 1.92
CA ILE A 153 -0.79 -14.75 1.36
C ILE A 153 -1.22 -16.02 0.62
N ALA A 154 -0.38 -16.56 -0.25
CA ALA A 154 -0.69 -17.77 -1.03
C ALA A 154 -1.00 -19.02 -0.19
N ARG A 155 -0.60 -19.04 1.09
CA ARG A 155 -0.83 -20.16 2.01
C ARG A 155 -2.01 -19.95 2.96
N ILE A 156 -2.69 -18.80 2.88
CA ILE A 156 -3.81 -18.48 3.76
C ILE A 156 -5.09 -18.12 3.02
N VAL A 157 -5.01 -17.86 1.70
CA VAL A 157 -6.17 -17.50 0.90
C VAL A 157 -6.69 -18.68 0.08
N ASP A 158 -7.99 -18.69 -0.16
CA ASP A 158 -8.68 -19.75 -0.89
C ASP A 158 -8.11 -19.91 -2.29
N GLY A 159 -7.80 -21.17 -2.68
CA GLY A 159 -7.21 -21.50 -3.97
C GLY A 159 -5.88 -20.80 -4.27
N SER A 160 -5.25 -20.16 -3.27
CA SER A 160 -4.10 -19.27 -3.42
C SER A 160 -4.36 -18.12 -4.41
N ASP A 161 -5.62 -17.74 -4.60
CA ASP A 161 -6.05 -16.69 -5.54
C ASP A 161 -5.99 -15.32 -4.87
N PHE A 162 -5.17 -14.43 -5.42
CA PHE A 162 -4.93 -13.08 -4.89
C PHE A 162 -4.94 -12.04 -5.99
N LEU A 163 -5.96 -11.20 -6.01
CA LEU A 163 -6.05 -10.06 -6.94
C LEU A 163 -5.28 -8.88 -6.38
N GLU A 164 -3.99 -8.78 -6.72
CA GLU A 164 -3.12 -7.73 -6.22
C GLU A 164 -3.48 -6.36 -6.79
N PHE A 165 -3.67 -5.39 -5.90
CA PHE A 165 -3.99 -3.99 -6.21
C PHE A 165 -2.70 -3.18 -6.34
N LYS A 166 -2.48 -2.50 -7.47
CA LYS A 166 -1.28 -1.68 -7.78
C LYS A 166 0.04 -2.44 -7.60
N GLU A 167 0.14 -3.63 -8.16
CA GLU A 167 1.34 -4.46 -8.10
C GLU A 167 2.60 -3.71 -8.57
N GLY A 168 2.48 -2.92 -9.64
CA GLY A 168 3.57 -2.17 -10.24
C GLY A 168 4.09 -1.00 -9.41
N TRP A 169 3.32 -0.51 -8.43
CA TRP A 169 3.61 0.72 -7.69
C TRP A 169 3.60 0.51 -6.18
N GLY A 170 4.44 1.25 -5.45
CA GLY A 170 4.55 1.12 -4.00
C GLY A 170 4.87 -0.31 -3.54
N LYS A 171 5.84 -0.96 -4.19
CA LYS A 171 6.13 -2.41 -4.10
C LYS A 171 6.52 -2.93 -2.73
N THR A 172 6.88 -2.06 -1.79
CA THR A 172 7.21 -2.46 -0.41
C THR A 172 5.99 -2.72 0.45
N LEU A 173 4.79 -2.44 -0.09
CA LEU A 173 3.51 -2.79 0.52
C LEU A 173 2.67 -3.57 -0.50
N ILE A 174 2.27 -4.76 -0.14
CA ILE A 174 1.36 -5.61 -0.89
C ILE A 174 -0.06 -5.28 -0.47
N THR A 175 -0.94 -5.07 -1.43
CA THR A 175 -2.38 -4.84 -1.20
C THR A 175 -3.17 -5.61 -2.23
N GLY A 176 -4.31 -6.18 -1.87
CA GLY A 176 -5.14 -6.89 -2.82
C GLY A 176 -6.36 -7.55 -2.20
N HIS A 177 -7.23 -8.03 -3.06
CA HIS A 177 -8.45 -8.74 -2.69
C HIS A 177 -8.25 -10.26 -2.76
N ALA A 178 -8.85 -10.95 -1.82
CA ALA A 178 -8.86 -12.42 -1.75
C ALA A 178 -10.13 -12.92 -1.07
N THR A 179 -10.26 -14.23 -0.99
CA THR A 179 -11.20 -14.90 -0.10
C THR A 179 -10.44 -15.76 0.91
N ILE A 180 -10.98 -15.89 2.11
CA ILE A 180 -10.50 -16.79 3.15
C ILE A 180 -11.70 -17.54 3.69
N GLN A 181 -11.74 -18.85 3.48
CA GLN A 181 -12.86 -19.72 3.83
C GLN A 181 -14.21 -19.19 3.29
N GLY A 182 -14.19 -18.69 2.07
CA GLY A 182 -15.34 -18.11 1.38
C GLY A 182 -15.69 -16.67 1.76
N TYR A 183 -14.96 -16.04 2.70
CA TYR A 183 -15.19 -14.65 3.08
C TYR A 183 -14.28 -13.71 2.28
N LYS A 184 -14.87 -12.73 1.62
CA LYS A 184 -14.11 -11.68 0.90
C LYS A 184 -13.37 -10.79 1.88
N VAL A 185 -12.10 -10.56 1.61
CA VAL A 185 -11.21 -9.74 2.43
C VAL A 185 -10.29 -8.88 1.56
N GLY A 186 -9.91 -7.72 2.10
CA GLY A 186 -8.77 -6.96 1.61
C GLY A 186 -7.55 -7.27 2.47
N ILE A 187 -6.40 -7.51 1.85
CA ILE A 187 -5.16 -7.85 2.55
C ILE A 187 -4.13 -6.75 2.32
N LEU A 188 -3.47 -6.32 3.40
CA LEU A 188 -2.29 -5.44 3.35
C LEU A 188 -1.13 -6.18 4.02
N GLY A 189 0.01 -6.29 3.34
CA GLY A 189 1.21 -6.96 3.85
C GLY A 189 2.48 -6.18 3.55
N ASN A 190 3.49 -6.26 4.41
CA ASN A 190 4.73 -5.53 4.23
C ASN A 190 5.80 -6.40 3.56
N ASN A 191 6.41 -5.86 2.50
CA ASN A 191 7.63 -6.36 1.86
C ASN A 191 8.85 -5.45 2.13
N GLY A 192 8.75 -4.55 3.10
CA GLY A 192 9.80 -3.61 3.47
C GLY A 192 9.27 -2.38 4.18
N PRO A 193 10.09 -1.34 4.35
CA PRO A 193 9.67 -0.06 4.93
C PRO A 193 8.54 0.60 4.11
N ILE A 194 7.73 1.41 4.77
CA ILE A 194 6.68 2.17 4.08
C ILE A 194 7.29 3.43 3.48
N PHE A 195 7.26 3.54 2.16
CA PHE A 195 7.60 4.75 1.40
C PHE A 195 6.35 5.61 1.16
N SER A 196 6.54 6.83 0.64
CA SER A 196 5.45 7.75 0.34
C SER A 196 4.42 7.16 -0.62
N GLU A 197 4.87 6.49 -1.68
CA GLU A 197 4.02 5.78 -2.63
C GLU A 197 3.30 4.59 -1.98
N SER A 198 3.97 3.83 -1.11
CA SER A 198 3.36 2.71 -0.38
C SER A 198 2.28 3.18 0.59
N ALA A 199 2.50 4.32 1.27
CA ALA A 199 1.51 4.93 2.13
C ALA A 199 0.27 5.41 1.36
N ASN A 200 0.46 6.01 0.17
CA ASN A 200 -0.64 6.41 -0.71
C ASN A 200 -1.45 5.22 -1.22
N LYS A 201 -0.75 4.16 -1.67
CA LYS A 201 -1.37 2.89 -2.09
C LYS A 201 -2.24 2.30 -0.98
N ALA A 202 -1.70 2.20 0.23
CA ALA A 202 -2.44 1.72 1.38
C ALA A 202 -3.67 2.59 1.70
N THR A 203 -3.50 3.91 1.68
CA THR A 203 -4.59 4.86 1.95
C THR A 203 -5.75 4.62 1.01
N GLN A 204 -5.50 4.57 -0.29
CA GLN A 204 -6.52 4.32 -1.30
C GLN A 204 -7.18 2.96 -1.10
N PHE A 205 -6.39 1.91 -0.91
CA PHE A 205 -6.91 0.55 -0.76
C PHE A 205 -7.81 0.40 0.48
N ILE A 206 -7.41 0.96 1.61
CA ILE A 206 -8.21 0.96 2.84
C ILE A 206 -9.54 1.70 2.62
N GLN A 207 -9.51 2.84 1.93
CA GLN A 207 -10.72 3.61 1.62
C GLN A 207 -11.68 2.84 0.72
N ILE A 208 -11.18 2.20 -0.33
CA ILE A 208 -11.99 1.39 -1.25
C ILE A 208 -12.61 0.20 -0.51
N CYS A 209 -11.85 -0.51 0.31
CA CYS A 209 -12.36 -1.61 1.13
C CYS A 209 -13.42 -1.13 2.13
N SER A 210 -13.22 0.04 2.73
CA SER A 210 -14.22 0.65 3.63
C SER A 210 -15.51 0.99 2.89
N GLN A 211 -15.43 1.54 1.68
CA GLN A 211 -16.60 1.86 0.84
C GLN A 211 -17.36 0.61 0.37
N SER A 212 -16.64 -0.45 0.05
CA SER A 212 -17.22 -1.72 -0.42
C SER A 212 -17.59 -2.70 0.69
N ASN A 213 -17.52 -2.27 1.96
CA ASN A 213 -17.76 -3.12 3.13
C ASN A 213 -16.88 -4.40 3.17
N THR A 214 -15.67 -4.32 2.67
CA THR A 214 -14.71 -5.44 2.63
C THR A 214 -13.84 -5.43 3.88
N PRO A 215 -13.91 -6.44 4.77
CA PRO A 215 -13.04 -6.55 5.95
C PRO A 215 -11.56 -6.56 5.57
N LEU A 216 -10.71 -6.05 6.46
CA LEU A 216 -9.28 -5.90 6.21
C LEU A 216 -8.44 -6.82 7.09
N ILE A 217 -7.44 -7.45 6.47
CA ILE A 217 -6.40 -8.22 7.13
C ILE A 217 -5.06 -7.52 6.95
N PHE A 218 -4.38 -7.25 8.05
CA PHE A 218 -3.06 -6.62 8.07
C PHE A 218 -2.01 -7.68 8.46
N LEU A 219 -1.06 -7.93 7.57
CA LEU A 219 0.08 -8.80 7.78
C LEU A 219 1.29 -7.93 8.12
N GLN A 220 1.56 -7.77 9.42
CA GLN A 220 2.64 -6.90 9.89
C GLN A 220 4.00 -7.59 9.83
N ASN A 221 4.86 -7.09 8.95
CA ASN A 221 6.30 -7.29 8.96
C ASN A 221 6.96 -5.95 8.66
N ILE A 222 6.81 -4.99 9.60
CA ILE A 222 7.14 -3.58 9.38
C ILE A 222 8.25 -3.10 10.31
N THR A 223 9.31 -2.58 9.72
CA THR A 223 10.44 -1.97 10.43
C THR A 223 10.27 -0.46 10.63
N GLY A 224 9.31 0.16 9.97
CA GLY A 224 8.97 1.58 10.09
C GLY A 224 8.61 2.25 8.76
N PHE A 225 8.26 3.52 8.86
CA PHE A 225 8.24 4.40 7.69
C PHE A 225 9.68 4.71 7.27
N MET A 226 9.91 4.85 5.97
CA MET A 226 11.24 5.20 5.46
C MET A 226 11.60 6.62 5.88
N VAL A 227 12.83 6.80 6.30
CA VAL A 227 13.37 8.08 6.79
C VAL A 227 14.49 8.57 5.88
N GLY A 228 14.80 9.84 5.97
CA GLY A 228 15.91 10.47 5.25
C GLY A 228 15.47 11.65 4.39
N THR A 229 16.41 12.52 4.05
CA THR A 229 16.14 13.80 3.35
C THR A 229 15.36 13.65 2.06
N LYS A 230 15.62 12.58 1.29
CA LYS A 230 14.91 12.30 0.03
C LYS A 230 13.45 11.94 0.28
N GLU A 231 13.17 11.14 1.27
CA GLU A 231 11.81 10.67 1.55
C GLU A 231 10.99 11.75 2.27
N GLU A 232 11.61 12.54 3.13
CA GLU A 232 10.96 13.72 3.72
C GLU A 232 10.60 14.75 2.63
N ALA A 233 11.48 14.97 1.65
CA ALA A 233 11.21 15.85 0.52
C ALA A 233 10.05 15.36 -0.38
N LYS A 234 9.83 14.04 -0.46
CA LYS A 234 8.66 13.45 -1.12
C LYS A 234 7.37 13.56 -0.29
N GLY A 235 7.44 14.09 0.92
CA GLY A 235 6.29 14.27 1.80
C GLY A 235 5.92 13.02 2.61
N MET A 236 6.90 12.27 3.10
CA MET A 236 6.67 11.04 3.86
C MET A 236 5.71 11.24 5.05
N ILE A 237 5.90 12.29 5.84
CA ILE A 237 4.99 12.61 6.96
C ILE A 237 3.58 12.88 6.46
N ARG A 238 3.43 13.63 5.36
CA ARG A 238 2.13 13.95 4.75
C ARG A 238 1.39 12.68 4.32
N HIS A 239 2.07 11.79 3.61
CA HIS A 239 1.48 10.57 3.07
C HIS A 239 1.26 9.51 4.16
N GLY A 240 2.22 9.33 5.06
CA GLY A 240 2.10 8.46 6.22
C GLY A 240 0.94 8.86 7.14
N SER A 241 0.75 10.16 7.38
CA SER A 241 -0.39 10.67 8.15
C SER A 241 -1.73 10.30 7.50
N LYS A 242 -1.83 10.33 6.16
CA LYS A 242 -3.06 9.94 5.44
C LYS A 242 -3.33 8.45 5.55
N MET A 243 -2.30 7.62 5.49
CA MET A 243 -2.43 6.18 5.75
C MET A 243 -2.96 5.91 7.16
N ILE A 244 -2.36 6.54 8.18
CA ILE A 244 -2.80 6.40 9.57
C ILE A 244 -4.25 6.89 9.74
N GLN A 245 -4.61 8.00 9.08
CA GLN A 245 -5.98 8.53 9.09
C GLN A 245 -6.96 7.54 8.44
N ALA A 246 -6.58 6.90 7.33
CA ALA A 246 -7.42 5.90 6.67
C ALA A 246 -7.64 4.68 7.57
N VAL A 247 -6.61 4.16 8.21
CA VAL A 247 -6.71 3.05 9.19
C VAL A 247 -7.63 3.41 10.35
N THR A 248 -7.50 4.64 10.87
CA THR A 248 -8.29 5.12 12.02
C THR A 248 -9.76 5.25 11.69
N ASN A 249 -10.08 5.79 10.52
CA ASN A 249 -11.46 6.07 10.11
C ASN A 249 -12.11 4.91 9.33
N CYS A 250 -11.41 3.81 9.14
CA CYS A 250 -11.93 2.63 8.48
C CYS A 250 -13.09 2.03 9.28
N THR A 251 -14.24 1.86 8.63
CA THR A 251 -15.48 1.39 9.24
C THR A 251 -15.64 -0.13 9.23
N VAL A 252 -14.85 -0.83 8.40
CA VAL A 252 -14.91 -2.29 8.30
C VAL A 252 -14.06 -2.98 9.39
N PRO A 253 -14.39 -4.24 9.75
CA PRO A 253 -13.56 -5.01 10.67
C PRO A 253 -12.12 -5.11 10.20
N LYS A 254 -11.18 -4.96 11.12
CA LYS A 254 -9.73 -5.13 10.92
C LYS A 254 -9.25 -6.32 11.75
N ILE A 255 -8.47 -7.19 11.14
CA ILE A 255 -7.73 -8.27 11.82
C ILE A 255 -6.25 -8.05 11.54
N THR A 256 -5.43 -8.09 12.57
CA THR A 256 -3.98 -7.89 12.43
C THR A 256 -3.21 -9.13 12.85
N LEU A 257 -2.33 -9.58 11.97
CA LEU A 257 -1.40 -10.68 12.20
C LEU A 257 0.03 -10.11 12.18
N ARG A 258 0.71 -10.15 13.30
CA ARG A 258 2.16 -9.86 13.35
C ARG A 258 2.92 -11.10 12.92
N ILE A 259 3.39 -11.09 11.70
CA ILE A 259 4.11 -12.20 11.08
C ILE A 259 5.63 -12.04 11.14
N GLY A 260 6.12 -10.90 11.63
CA GLY A 260 7.54 -10.57 11.77
C GLY A 260 7.74 -9.35 12.65
N ALA A 261 8.52 -8.38 12.18
CA ALA A 261 8.77 -7.13 12.90
C ALA A 261 7.52 -6.23 12.95
N SER A 262 7.37 -5.48 14.05
CA SER A 262 6.38 -4.41 14.20
C SER A 262 7.00 -3.28 15.03
N PHE A 263 7.62 -2.31 14.35
CA PHE A 263 8.41 -1.27 15.02
C PHE A 263 7.85 0.13 14.77
N GLY A 264 7.86 0.94 15.83
CA GLY A 264 7.59 2.37 15.81
C GLY A 264 6.24 2.75 15.21
N ALA A 265 6.21 3.88 14.49
CA ALA A 265 5.00 4.38 13.86
C ALA A 265 4.51 3.52 12.68
N GLY A 266 5.31 2.58 12.17
CA GLY A 266 4.87 1.60 11.18
C GLY A 266 3.71 0.75 11.69
N GLU A 267 3.69 0.44 13.00
CA GLU A 267 2.56 -0.24 13.63
C GLU A 267 1.25 0.54 13.47
N TYR A 268 1.31 1.88 13.49
CA TYR A 268 0.11 2.74 13.36
C TYR A 268 -0.52 2.60 11.98
N GLY A 269 0.29 2.67 10.92
CA GLY A 269 -0.18 2.50 9.54
C GLY A 269 -0.66 1.09 9.23
N MET A 270 -0.24 0.09 9.99
CA MET A 270 -0.59 -1.32 9.79
C MET A 270 -1.59 -1.85 10.83
N ALA A 271 -2.51 -1.00 11.29
CA ALA A 271 -3.56 -1.35 12.24
C ALA A 271 -3.06 -2.07 13.49
N GLY A 272 -2.07 -1.48 14.17
CA GLY A 272 -1.57 -1.97 15.44
C GLY A 272 -2.61 -1.84 16.57
N ARG A 273 -2.21 -2.23 17.77
CA ARG A 273 -3.11 -2.35 18.92
C ARG A 273 -3.97 -1.11 19.21
N SER A 274 -3.39 0.08 19.06
CA SER A 274 -4.06 1.36 19.35
C SER A 274 -5.07 1.79 18.28
N TYR A 275 -5.17 1.03 17.18
CA TYR A 275 -6.07 1.31 16.04
C TYR A 275 -7.27 0.37 15.98
N ASP A 276 -7.60 -0.23 17.11
CA ASP A 276 -8.80 -1.03 17.35
C ASP A 276 -9.02 -2.16 16.31
N PRO A 277 -8.01 -3.01 16.01
CA PRO A 277 -8.28 -4.21 15.27
C PRO A 277 -9.22 -5.11 16.09
N ARG A 278 -10.18 -5.76 15.43
CA ARG A 278 -11.12 -6.68 16.08
C ARG A 278 -10.36 -7.83 16.79
N PHE A 279 -9.29 -8.30 16.12
CA PHE A 279 -8.36 -9.28 16.68
C PHE A 279 -6.94 -8.88 16.27
N LEU A 280 -5.99 -9.14 17.17
CA LEU A 280 -4.57 -8.99 16.92
C LEU A 280 -3.86 -10.24 17.41
N PHE A 281 -3.23 -10.96 16.49
CA PHE A 281 -2.46 -12.16 16.75
C PHE A 281 -0.98 -11.90 16.47
N SER A 282 -0.11 -12.62 17.17
CA SER A 282 1.33 -12.55 16.95
C SER A 282 1.89 -13.95 16.78
N TRP A 283 2.68 -14.14 15.73
CA TRP A 283 3.41 -15.37 15.54
C TRP A 283 4.58 -15.47 16.53
N PRO A 284 5.08 -16.69 16.84
CA PRO A 284 6.16 -16.87 17.84
C PRO A 284 7.44 -16.08 17.54
N ASN A 285 7.76 -15.86 16.26
CA ASN A 285 8.92 -15.09 15.80
C ASN A 285 8.69 -13.57 15.77
N ALA A 286 7.45 -13.10 15.98
CA ALA A 286 7.13 -11.69 15.89
C ALA A 286 7.82 -10.87 17.00
N LYS A 287 8.32 -9.70 16.62
CA LYS A 287 8.97 -8.75 17.54
C LYS A 287 8.31 -7.38 17.47
N MET A 288 7.96 -6.84 18.62
CA MET A 288 7.39 -5.51 18.74
C MET A 288 8.27 -4.62 19.60
N SER A 289 8.59 -3.42 19.11
CA SER A 289 9.37 -2.43 19.85
C SER A 289 9.17 -1.02 19.26
N VAL A 290 9.67 -0.01 19.93
CA VAL A 290 9.74 1.36 19.37
C VAL A 290 10.69 1.41 18.17
N MET A 291 11.79 0.65 18.20
CA MET A 291 12.75 0.49 17.10
C MET A 291 13.49 -0.84 17.25
N GLY A 292 14.19 -1.28 16.21
CA GLY A 292 15.02 -2.48 16.28
C GLY A 292 16.07 -2.38 17.40
N GLY A 293 16.34 -3.48 18.08
CA GLY A 293 17.21 -3.48 19.28
C GLY A 293 18.61 -2.90 19.03
N GLU A 294 19.20 -3.20 17.87
CA GLU A 294 20.51 -2.63 17.49
C GLU A 294 20.43 -1.13 17.22
N GLN A 295 19.38 -0.65 16.55
CA GLN A 295 19.16 0.79 16.34
C GLN A 295 18.95 1.51 17.67
N ALA A 296 18.20 0.90 18.59
CA ALA A 296 17.99 1.45 19.92
C ALA A 296 19.32 1.58 20.68
N ALA A 297 20.12 0.51 20.70
CA ALA A 297 21.41 0.51 21.37
C ALA A 297 22.36 1.59 20.81
N ARG A 298 22.46 1.70 19.46
CA ARG A 298 23.27 2.73 18.80
C ARG A 298 22.80 4.14 19.10
N THR A 299 21.50 4.39 19.00
CA THR A 299 20.92 5.70 19.28
C THR A 299 21.16 6.09 20.72
N MET A 300 20.97 5.19 21.68
CA MET A 300 21.23 5.45 23.08
C MET A 300 22.72 5.73 23.33
N ALA A 301 23.62 4.96 22.73
CA ALA A 301 25.06 5.19 22.84
C ALA A 301 25.46 6.56 22.26
N GLN A 302 24.95 6.90 21.08
CA GLN A 302 25.22 8.20 20.47
C GLN A 302 24.71 9.37 21.32
N VAL A 303 23.47 9.30 21.77
CA VAL A 303 22.86 10.33 22.63
C VAL A 303 23.61 10.50 23.92
N ALA A 304 24.09 9.41 24.53
CA ALA A 304 24.89 9.44 25.77
C ALA A 304 26.23 10.13 25.52
N LEU A 305 26.96 9.77 24.47
CA LEU A 305 28.26 10.37 24.14
C LEU A 305 28.13 11.85 23.77
N GLU A 306 27.24 12.22 22.89
CA GLU A 306 26.98 13.61 22.51
C GLU A 306 26.46 14.45 23.70
N GLY A 307 25.65 13.84 24.57
CA GLY A 307 25.16 14.49 25.78
C GLY A 307 26.29 14.85 26.77
N ALA A 308 27.30 14.00 26.89
CA ALA A 308 28.50 14.26 27.70
C ALA A 308 29.34 15.38 27.08
N GLU A 309 29.59 15.33 25.76
CA GLU A 309 30.32 16.35 25.01
C GLU A 309 29.70 17.75 25.16
N ARG A 310 28.35 17.83 24.97
CA ARG A 310 27.61 19.11 25.12
C ARG A 310 27.71 19.73 26.52
N LYS A 311 27.88 18.89 27.54
CA LYS A 311 28.05 19.32 28.91
C LYS A 311 29.52 19.64 29.25
N GLY A 312 30.43 19.52 28.29
CA GLY A 312 31.85 19.70 28.50
C GLY A 312 32.46 18.62 29.42
N GLN A 313 31.82 17.46 29.51
CA GLN A 313 32.23 16.33 30.33
C GLN A 313 33.02 15.34 29.49
N ASP A 314 34.10 14.80 30.05
CA ASP A 314 34.87 13.77 29.40
C ASP A 314 34.10 12.43 29.40
N PRO A 315 33.72 11.87 28.23
CA PRO A 315 33.00 10.59 28.15
C PRO A 315 33.74 9.46 28.88
N LYS A 316 35.08 9.46 28.91
CA LYS A 316 35.89 8.46 29.62
C LYS A 316 35.66 8.49 31.13
N LYS A 317 35.51 9.69 31.71
CA LYS A 317 35.26 9.83 33.14
C LYS A 317 33.84 9.43 33.54
N ILE A 318 32.86 9.57 32.65
CA ILE A 318 31.45 9.26 32.93
C ILE A 318 31.14 7.79 32.70
N TYR A 319 31.58 7.24 31.58
CA TYR A 319 31.22 5.89 31.17
C TYR A 319 32.28 4.84 31.51
N GLY A 320 33.52 5.25 31.85
CA GLY A 320 34.57 4.33 32.28
C GLY A 320 34.75 3.14 31.34
N GLU A 321 34.70 1.93 31.88
CA GLU A 321 34.83 0.68 31.14
C GLU A 321 33.72 0.45 30.13
N ASN A 322 32.56 1.12 30.29
CA ASN A 322 31.45 1.00 29.33
C ASN A 322 31.64 1.84 28.06
N LEU A 323 32.67 2.71 28.00
CA LEU A 323 32.91 3.57 26.85
C LEU A 323 33.21 2.76 25.58
N GLU A 324 34.07 1.77 25.69
CA GLU A 324 34.41 0.89 24.54
C GLU A 324 33.18 0.13 24.00
N MET A 325 32.29 -0.29 24.91
CA MET A 325 31.03 -0.91 24.54
C MET A 325 30.12 0.06 23.78
N LEU A 326 29.98 1.30 24.26
CA LEU A 326 29.17 2.35 23.64
C LEU A 326 29.74 2.77 22.27
N GLU A 327 31.06 2.95 22.19
CA GLU A 327 31.73 3.25 20.92
C GLU A 327 31.60 2.08 19.91
N GLY A 328 31.75 0.83 20.39
CA GLY A 328 31.54 -0.36 19.58
C GLY A 328 30.09 -0.49 19.08
N MET A 329 29.09 -0.09 19.87
CA MET A 329 27.69 -0.03 19.44
C MET A 329 27.46 1.03 18.36
N LYS A 330 28.17 2.19 18.44
CA LYS A 330 28.10 3.27 17.46
C LYS A 330 28.71 2.86 16.11
N GLN A 331 29.78 2.05 16.10
CA GLN A 331 30.53 1.67 14.88
C GLN A 331 29.98 0.47 14.12
N LYS A 332 29.13 -0.37 14.72
CA LYS A 332 28.53 -1.52 14.03
C LYS A 332 27.47 -1.04 13.04
N ILE A 333 27.88 -0.78 11.81
CA ILE A 333 27.01 -0.51 10.65
C ILE A 333 26.68 -1.84 9.97
#